data_3ba0c106b5e3b0ee150d9d50ea3287dc
#
_entry.id   3ba0c106b5e3b0ee150d9d50ea3287dc
#
_cell.length_a   1.000
_cell.length_b   1.000
_cell.length_c   1.000
_cell.angle_alpha   90.00
_cell.angle_beta   90.00
_cell.angle_gamma   90.00
#
_symmetry.space_group_name_H-M   'P 1'
#
loop_
_entity.id
_entity.type
_entity.pdbx_description
1 polymer ?
#
loop_
_entity_poly.entity_id
_entity_poly.type
_entity_poly.pdbx_seq_one_letter_code
_entity_poly.pdbx_strand_id
1 'polypeptide(L)'
;MKVSTQAVDISKSSTLLPDFSNYKTVVVLVPDLDVLGQDLITLMNWAQQGGSILFAMTPSKTSYFDVISLKLGVLSSSWNYKLAESIVPAEEFMLGGGQRYEFSDPFESALSVSLREEATVHARTGDEGTPLVWSVSLGSGRIVVDNIGIYDKIMRGIYAASFSLLCDATAYPVINGSVFYLDDFPSPVPGGDG
;
A
#
# COMPACT_ATOMS: atom_id res chain seq x y z
N MET A 1 2.72 -3.71 15.04
CA MET A 1 3.24 -4.96 14.45
C MET A 1 4.74 -4.82 14.29
N LYS A 2 5.55 -5.73 14.84
CA LYS A 2 6.99 -5.78 14.55
C LYS A 2 7.21 -6.77 13.41
N VAL A 3 7.65 -6.27 12.27
CA VAL A 3 8.03 -7.06 11.10
C VAL A 3 9.52 -6.86 10.88
N SER A 4 10.27 -7.95 10.74
CA SER A 4 11.67 -7.86 10.32
C SER A 4 11.69 -7.51 8.84
N THR A 5 12.42 -6.48 8.47
CA THR A 5 12.50 -5.99 7.09
C THR A 5 13.94 -5.90 6.63
N GLN A 6 14.15 -6.16 5.35
CA GLN A 6 15.39 -5.87 4.64
C GLN A 6 15.06 -4.89 3.51
N ALA A 7 15.73 -3.75 3.48
CA ALA A 7 15.63 -2.79 2.38
C ALA A 7 16.75 -3.03 1.37
N VAL A 8 16.41 -2.95 0.09
CA VAL A 8 17.36 -3.10 -1.02
C VAL A 8 17.24 -1.86 -1.91
N ASP A 9 18.32 -1.13 -2.06
CA ASP A 9 18.42 0.03 -2.95
C ASP A 9 18.79 -0.45 -4.36
N ILE A 10 17.83 -0.43 -5.27
CA ILE A 10 18.00 -0.87 -6.66
C ILE A 10 18.46 0.24 -7.61
N SER A 11 18.70 1.45 -7.12
CA SER A 11 19.23 2.55 -7.95
C SER A 11 20.66 2.30 -8.40
N LYS A 12 21.37 1.39 -7.74
CA LYS A 12 22.75 1.02 -8.03
C LYS A 12 22.78 -0.18 -8.98
N SER A 13 23.38 -0.03 -10.13
CA SER A 13 23.47 -1.05 -11.19
C SER A 13 24.14 -2.37 -10.79
N SER A 14 24.82 -2.42 -9.64
CA SER A 14 25.46 -3.63 -9.09
C SER A 14 24.67 -4.32 -7.99
N THR A 15 23.47 -3.84 -7.67
CA THR A 15 22.66 -4.42 -6.59
C THR A 15 22.06 -5.74 -7.06
N LEU A 16 22.39 -6.82 -6.36
CA LEU A 16 21.72 -8.11 -6.53
C LEU A 16 20.50 -8.17 -5.61
N LEU A 17 19.37 -8.56 -6.17
CA LEU A 17 18.19 -8.83 -5.37
C LEU A 17 18.39 -10.12 -4.57
N PRO A 18 17.85 -10.18 -3.34
CA PRO A 18 17.91 -11.39 -2.54
C PRO A 18 17.03 -12.49 -3.12
N ASP A 19 17.27 -13.72 -2.71
CA ASP A 19 16.36 -14.84 -3.00
C ASP A 19 15.03 -14.60 -2.32
N PHE A 20 13.98 -14.42 -3.12
CA PHE A 20 12.62 -14.12 -2.65
C PHE A 20 12.03 -15.26 -1.80
N SER A 21 12.51 -16.51 -1.94
CA SER A 21 12.03 -17.64 -1.15
C SER A 21 12.22 -17.48 0.37
N ASN A 22 13.13 -16.59 0.77
CA ASN A 22 13.37 -16.26 2.18
C ASN A 22 12.35 -15.28 2.78
N TYR A 23 11.41 -14.78 1.99
CA TYR A 23 10.46 -13.75 2.41
C TYR A 23 9.02 -14.23 2.22
N LYS A 24 8.12 -13.68 3.03
CA LYS A 24 6.67 -13.87 2.86
C LYS A 24 6.05 -12.79 1.99
N THR A 25 6.60 -11.58 2.09
CA THR A 25 6.08 -10.40 1.42
C THR A 25 7.24 -9.57 0.87
N VAL A 26 7.06 -9.09 -0.36
CA VAL A 26 7.94 -8.10 -0.99
C VAL A 26 7.15 -6.83 -1.22
N VAL A 27 7.73 -5.69 -0.83
CA VAL A 27 7.17 -4.36 -1.09
C VAL A 27 8.02 -3.68 -2.16
N VAL A 28 7.39 -3.33 -3.27
CA VAL A 28 8.01 -2.64 -4.41
C VAL A 28 7.70 -1.15 -4.30
N LEU A 29 8.75 -0.35 -4.12
CA LEU A 29 8.68 1.11 -3.94
C LEU A 29 9.25 1.86 -5.14
N VAL A 30 9.15 1.27 -6.33
CA VAL A 30 9.62 1.87 -7.58
C VAL A 30 8.45 2.01 -8.55
N PRO A 31 8.23 3.20 -9.10
CA PRO A 31 7.20 3.40 -10.12
C PRO A 31 7.62 2.80 -11.48
N ASP A 32 8.88 2.97 -11.87
CA ASP A 32 9.41 2.44 -13.13
C ASP A 32 9.84 0.98 -12.97
N LEU A 33 8.97 0.07 -13.40
CA LEU A 33 9.21 -1.37 -13.28
C LEU A 33 10.29 -1.90 -14.25
N ASP A 34 10.66 -1.13 -15.27
CA ASP A 34 11.71 -1.52 -16.22
C ASP A 34 13.08 -1.60 -15.53
N VAL A 35 13.28 -0.87 -14.42
CA VAL A 35 14.53 -0.95 -13.63
C VAL A 35 14.74 -2.33 -12.99
N LEU A 36 13.69 -3.11 -12.79
CA LEU A 36 13.77 -4.47 -12.28
C LEU A 36 14.08 -5.50 -13.37
N GLY A 37 13.75 -5.19 -14.62
CA GLY A 37 14.01 -6.07 -15.75
C GLY A 37 13.51 -7.50 -15.52
N GLN A 38 14.38 -8.49 -15.75
CA GLN A 38 14.06 -9.90 -15.59
C GLN A 38 13.74 -10.30 -14.14
N ASP A 39 14.24 -9.57 -13.15
CA ASP A 39 13.95 -9.83 -11.74
C ASP A 39 12.46 -9.60 -11.41
N LEU A 40 11.79 -8.70 -12.13
CA LEU A 40 10.34 -8.54 -12.01
C LEU A 40 9.59 -9.83 -12.39
N ILE A 41 10.01 -10.49 -13.46
CA ILE A 41 9.41 -11.76 -13.89
C ILE A 41 9.64 -12.85 -12.84
N THR A 42 10.85 -12.90 -12.28
CA THR A 42 11.20 -13.82 -11.20
C THR A 42 10.32 -13.55 -9.95
N LEU A 43 10.14 -12.28 -9.59
CA LEU A 43 9.27 -11.87 -8.50
C LEU A 43 7.82 -12.29 -8.73
N MET A 44 7.29 -12.08 -9.94
CA MET A 44 5.93 -12.48 -10.29
C MET A 44 5.73 -14.00 -10.26
N ASN A 45 6.74 -14.77 -10.68
CA ASN A 45 6.71 -16.24 -10.60
C ASN A 45 6.74 -16.73 -9.14
N TRP A 46 7.56 -16.08 -8.30
CA TRP A 46 7.57 -16.36 -6.86
C TRP A 46 6.21 -16.05 -6.22
N ALA A 47 5.58 -14.93 -6.58
CA ALA A 47 4.23 -14.61 -6.10
C ALA A 47 3.22 -15.68 -6.53
N GLN A 48 3.28 -16.17 -7.76
CA GLN A 48 2.39 -17.21 -8.25
C GLN A 48 2.50 -18.53 -7.45
N GLN A 49 3.63 -18.76 -6.80
CA GLN A 49 3.90 -19.92 -5.94
C GLN A 49 3.51 -19.70 -4.47
N GLY A 50 2.94 -18.57 -4.12
CA GLY A 50 2.43 -18.28 -2.77
C GLY A 50 3.03 -17.07 -2.08
N GLY A 51 3.96 -16.38 -2.72
CA GLY A 51 4.47 -15.11 -2.22
C GLY A 51 3.44 -13.98 -2.30
N SER A 52 3.62 -12.95 -1.51
CA SER A 52 2.76 -11.78 -1.50
C SER A 52 3.52 -10.52 -1.92
N ILE A 53 2.94 -9.71 -2.83
CA ILE A 53 3.58 -8.48 -3.31
C ILE A 53 2.67 -7.29 -3.03
N LEU A 54 3.26 -6.21 -2.51
CA LEU A 54 2.67 -4.88 -2.50
C LEU A 54 3.45 -3.98 -3.46
N PHE A 55 2.81 -3.56 -4.55
CA PHE A 55 3.28 -2.42 -5.33
C PHE A 55 2.79 -1.16 -4.64
N ALA A 56 3.64 -0.56 -3.83
CA ALA A 56 3.26 0.52 -2.91
C ALA A 56 3.43 1.93 -3.52
N MET A 57 3.52 2.01 -4.84
CA MET A 57 3.47 3.25 -5.63
C MET A 57 2.70 3.00 -6.92
N THR A 58 2.12 4.07 -7.47
CA THR A 58 1.57 4.03 -8.83
C THR A 58 2.63 3.50 -9.79
N PRO A 59 2.40 2.34 -10.42
CA PRO A 59 3.32 1.85 -11.44
C PRO A 59 3.25 2.75 -12.68
N SER A 60 4.40 3.12 -13.19
CA SER A 60 4.50 3.81 -14.46
C SER A 60 4.16 2.86 -15.61
N LYS A 61 3.54 3.38 -16.66
CA LYS A 61 3.26 2.61 -17.85
C LYS A 61 4.52 2.41 -18.67
N THR A 62 5.20 1.29 -18.44
CA THR A 62 6.46 0.88 -19.07
C THR A 62 6.30 -0.44 -19.78
N SER A 63 7.35 -0.89 -20.47
CA SER A 63 7.33 -2.18 -21.18
C SER A 63 7.06 -3.35 -20.26
N TYR A 64 7.70 -3.38 -19.09
CA TYR A 64 7.49 -4.44 -18.12
C TYR A 64 6.14 -4.34 -17.40
N PHE A 65 5.62 -3.12 -17.20
CA PHE A 65 4.24 -2.97 -16.74
C PHE A 65 3.25 -3.64 -17.70
N ASP A 66 3.39 -3.39 -19.00
CA ASP A 66 2.51 -3.99 -20.01
C ASP A 66 2.60 -5.54 -20.00
N VAL A 67 3.79 -6.10 -19.81
CA VAL A 67 4.01 -7.55 -19.68
C VAL A 67 3.27 -8.17 -18.51
N ILE A 68 3.25 -7.49 -17.35
CA ILE A 68 2.65 -8.03 -16.12
C ILE A 68 1.24 -7.49 -15.83
N SER A 69 0.72 -6.55 -16.61
CA SER A 69 -0.54 -5.83 -16.34
C SER A 69 -1.70 -6.76 -16.01
N LEU A 70 -1.89 -7.83 -16.78
CA LEU A 70 -2.95 -8.82 -16.53
C LEU A 70 -2.74 -9.57 -15.20
N LYS A 71 -1.49 -9.80 -14.77
CA LYS A 71 -1.18 -10.41 -13.48
C LYS A 71 -1.42 -9.43 -12.32
N LEU A 72 -1.35 -8.13 -12.58
CA LEU A 72 -1.73 -7.07 -11.63
C LEU A 72 -3.26 -6.85 -11.57
N GLY A 73 -4.04 -7.61 -12.32
CA GLY A 73 -5.49 -7.42 -12.41
C GLY A 73 -5.91 -6.25 -13.31
N VAL A 74 -5.00 -5.69 -14.11
CA VAL A 74 -5.27 -4.58 -15.03
C VAL A 74 -5.65 -5.14 -16.38
N LEU A 75 -6.89 -4.88 -16.81
CA LEU A 75 -7.40 -5.26 -18.14
C LEU A 75 -6.89 -4.29 -19.22
N SER A 76 -6.94 -3.00 -18.90
CA SER A 76 -6.43 -1.94 -19.77
C SER A 76 -5.97 -0.75 -18.96
N SER A 77 -5.03 -0.02 -19.52
CA SER A 77 -4.52 1.22 -18.93
C SER A 77 -4.31 2.26 -20.01
N SER A 78 -4.46 3.53 -19.65
CA SER A 78 -4.09 4.65 -20.51
C SER A 78 -2.84 5.34 -19.96
N TRP A 79 -2.20 6.14 -20.83
CA TRP A 79 -1.07 6.98 -20.41
C TRP A 79 -1.47 8.18 -19.56
N ASN A 80 -2.78 8.36 -19.32
CA ASN A 80 -3.30 9.48 -18.57
C ASN A 80 -3.28 9.17 -17.08
N TYR A 81 -2.68 10.05 -16.32
CA TYR A 81 -2.84 10.10 -14.88
C TYR A 81 -4.08 10.92 -14.53
N LYS A 82 -4.73 10.54 -13.46
CA LYS A 82 -5.92 11.20 -12.95
C LYS A 82 -5.61 11.94 -11.68
N LEU A 83 -6.25 13.10 -11.56
CA LEU A 83 -6.26 13.85 -10.32
C LEU A 83 -7.07 13.10 -9.27
N ALA A 84 -6.47 12.85 -8.13
CA ALA A 84 -7.14 12.32 -6.95
C ALA A 84 -7.37 13.48 -5.97
N GLU A 85 -8.61 13.96 -5.88
CA GLU A 85 -9.04 14.99 -4.93
C GLU A 85 -9.56 14.39 -3.63
N SER A 86 -9.99 13.13 -3.69
CA SER A 86 -10.58 12.42 -2.57
C SER A 86 -10.33 10.92 -2.67
N ILE A 87 -10.57 10.24 -1.56
CA ILE A 87 -10.56 8.78 -1.48
C ILE A 87 -11.86 8.28 -0.85
N VAL A 88 -12.42 7.23 -1.41
CA VAL A 88 -13.51 6.45 -0.83
C VAL A 88 -13.00 5.04 -0.60
N PRO A 89 -12.56 4.70 0.63
CA PRO A 89 -12.19 3.33 0.98
C PRO A 89 -13.45 2.46 1.05
N ALA A 90 -13.34 1.20 0.67
CA ALA A 90 -14.39 0.21 0.92
C ALA A 90 -14.61 0.04 2.43
N GLU A 91 -15.84 -0.33 2.84
CA GLU A 91 -16.20 -0.48 4.26
C GLU A 91 -15.26 -1.43 5.02
N GLU A 92 -14.83 -2.50 4.37
CA GLU A 92 -13.99 -3.55 4.96
C GLU A 92 -12.48 -3.26 4.88
N PHE A 93 -12.08 -2.19 4.17
CA PHE A 93 -10.67 -1.92 3.92
C PHE A 93 -9.97 -1.33 5.13
N MET A 94 -10.61 -0.38 5.79
CA MET A 94 -10.07 0.29 6.98
C MET A 94 -11.18 0.87 7.83
N LEU A 95 -10.85 1.22 9.06
CA LEU A 95 -11.79 1.91 9.95
C LEU A 95 -12.23 3.23 9.33
N GLY A 96 -13.55 3.47 9.28
CA GLY A 96 -14.13 4.62 8.60
C GLY A 96 -14.32 4.43 7.10
N GLY A 97 -14.16 3.21 6.58
CA GLY A 97 -14.50 2.88 5.20
C GLY A 97 -15.97 3.21 4.86
N GLY A 98 -16.27 3.27 3.57
CA GLY A 98 -17.58 3.68 3.04
C GLY A 98 -17.82 5.19 3.05
N GLN A 99 -16.91 5.99 3.61
CA GLN A 99 -17.01 7.44 3.63
C GLN A 99 -16.03 8.08 2.66
N ARG A 100 -16.38 9.25 2.14
CA ARG A 100 -15.50 10.06 1.29
C ARG A 100 -14.62 10.97 2.15
N TYR A 101 -13.34 10.97 1.87
CA TYR A 101 -12.35 11.83 2.51
C TYR A 101 -11.66 12.68 1.44
N GLU A 102 -11.73 13.99 1.60
CA GLU A 102 -11.06 14.93 0.70
C GLU A 102 -9.58 15.02 1.07
N PHE A 103 -8.72 15.07 0.06
CA PHE A 103 -7.31 15.33 0.25
C PHE A 103 -7.07 16.84 0.44
N SER A 104 -6.31 17.19 1.46
CA SER A 104 -5.87 18.58 1.65
C SER A 104 -4.88 19.03 0.57
N ASP A 105 -4.17 18.08 -0.02
CA ASP A 105 -3.23 18.27 -1.13
C ASP A 105 -3.52 17.19 -2.20
N PRO A 106 -4.39 17.50 -3.18
CA PRO A 106 -4.71 16.60 -4.27
C PRO A 106 -3.48 16.24 -5.11
N PHE A 107 -3.43 15.01 -5.62
CA PHE A 107 -2.32 14.53 -6.43
C PHE A 107 -2.76 14.05 -7.81
N GLU A 108 -1.97 14.32 -8.84
CA GLU A 108 -2.21 13.91 -10.23
C GLU A 108 -1.27 12.76 -10.62
N SER A 109 -1.38 11.64 -9.94
CA SER A 109 -0.53 10.48 -10.19
C SER A 109 -1.26 9.14 -10.17
N ALA A 110 -2.58 9.12 -10.10
CA ALA A 110 -3.35 7.90 -10.22
C ALA A 110 -3.44 7.46 -11.69
N LEU A 111 -2.85 6.31 -12.03
CA LEU A 111 -2.92 5.76 -13.39
C LEU A 111 -4.37 5.40 -13.74
N SER A 112 -4.83 5.83 -14.90
CA SER A 112 -6.16 5.48 -15.40
C SER A 112 -6.16 4.02 -15.87
N VAL A 113 -6.85 3.15 -15.12
CA VAL A 113 -6.91 1.70 -15.36
C VAL A 113 -8.35 1.21 -15.37
N SER A 114 -8.60 0.19 -16.20
CA SER A 114 -9.75 -0.70 -16.04
C SER A 114 -9.25 -2.01 -15.47
N LEU A 115 -9.90 -2.50 -14.43
CA LEU A 115 -9.52 -3.73 -13.77
C LEU A 115 -10.32 -4.91 -14.31
N ARG A 116 -9.75 -6.10 -14.18
CA ARG A 116 -10.41 -7.37 -14.43
C ARG A 116 -11.46 -7.63 -13.36
N GLU A 117 -12.45 -8.45 -13.68
CA GLU A 117 -13.54 -8.79 -12.75
C GLU A 117 -13.05 -9.47 -11.46
N GLU A 118 -11.94 -10.21 -11.55
CA GLU A 118 -11.35 -10.92 -10.41
C GLU A 118 -10.57 -10.00 -9.45
N ALA A 119 -10.32 -8.75 -9.84
CA ALA A 119 -9.66 -7.78 -8.98
C ALA A 119 -10.66 -7.17 -7.99
N THR A 120 -10.29 -7.16 -6.73
CA THR A 120 -11.07 -6.52 -5.67
C THR A 120 -10.57 -5.10 -5.45
N VAL A 121 -11.43 -4.12 -5.60
CA VAL A 121 -11.10 -2.71 -5.36
C VAL A 121 -11.38 -2.35 -3.90
N HIS A 122 -10.35 -1.84 -3.22
CA HIS A 122 -10.39 -1.45 -1.81
C HIS A 122 -10.51 0.06 -1.59
N ALA A 123 -10.13 0.87 -2.58
CA ALA A 123 -10.31 2.32 -2.54
C ALA A 123 -10.37 2.91 -3.95
N ARG A 124 -11.12 4.02 -4.11
CA ARG A 124 -11.28 4.77 -5.37
C ARG A 124 -11.14 6.27 -5.14
N THR A 125 -10.88 7.02 -6.21
CA THR A 125 -11.08 8.47 -6.20
C THR A 125 -12.57 8.77 -6.35
N GLY A 126 -13.20 9.49 -5.42
CA GLY A 126 -14.63 9.78 -5.53
C GLY A 126 -15.52 8.53 -5.63
N ASP A 127 -16.77 8.69 -6.01
CA ASP A 127 -17.78 7.61 -5.95
C ASP A 127 -17.64 6.60 -7.11
N GLU A 128 -17.27 7.06 -8.31
CA GLU A 128 -17.10 6.22 -9.50
C GLU A 128 -15.69 6.36 -10.12
N GLY A 129 -14.75 6.79 -9.31
CA GLY A 129 -13.45 7.19 -9.77
C GLY A 129 -12.47 6.05 -10.05
N THR A 130 -11.27 6.46 -10.42
CA THR A 130 -10.15 5.57 -10.68
C THR A 130 -9.81 4.74 -9.45
N PRO A 131 -9.59 3.43 -9.59
CA PRO A 131 -9.09 2.60 -8.48
C PRO A 131 -7.76 3.13 -7.94
N LEU A 132 -7.71 3.34 -6.62
CA LEU A 132 -6.50 3.76 -5.90
C LEU A 132 -5.83 2.58 -5.19
N VAL A 133 -6.61 1.63 -4.68
CA VAL A 133 -6.08 0.41 -4.07
C VAL A 133 -6.90 -0.76 -4.57
N TRP A 134 -6.21 -1.78 -5.04
CA TRP A 134 -6.86 -3.05 -5.40
C TRP A 134 -5.97 -4.24 -5.11
N SER A 135 -6.59 -5.41 -5.01
CA SER A 135 -5.88 -6.68 -4.88
C SER A 135 -6.34 -7.69 -5.92
N VAL A 136 -5.46 -8.64 -6.23
CA VAL A 136 -5.74 -9.77 -7.09
C VAL A 136 -4.99 -11.00 -6.59
N SER A 137 -5.60 -12.17 -6.73
CA SER A 137 -4.92 -13.45 -6.51
C SER A 137 -4.09 -13.82 -7.73
N LEU A 138 -2.88 -14.29 -7.50
CA LEU A 138 -1.98 -14.81 -8.54
C LEU A 138 -1.50 -16.21 -8.14
N GLY A 139 -2.10 -17.26 -8.70
CA GLY A 139 -1.85 -18.62 -8.26
C GLY A 139 -2.21 -18.79 -6.78
N SER A 140 -1.25 -19.20 -5.96
CA SER A 140 -1.41 -19.33 -4.50
C SER A 140 -1.06 -18.05 -3.74
N GLY A 141 -0.55 -17.03 -4.42
CA GLY A 141 -0.15 -15.77 -3.81
C GLY A 141 -1.14 -14.64 -4.04
N ARG A 142 -0.78 -13.47 -3.54
CA ARG A 142 -1.62 -12.27 -3.61
C ARG A 142 -0.80 -11.04 -3.98
N ILE A 143 -1.39 -10.20 -4.80
CA ILE A 143 -0.81 -8.90 -5.17
C ILE A 143 -1.77 -7.82 -4.70
N VAL A 144 -1.21 -6.77 -4.12
CA VAL A 144 -1.89 -5.50 -3.82
C VAL A 144 -1.17 -4.40 -4.58
N VAL A 145 -1.93 -3.49 -5.15
CA VAL A 145 -1.40 -2.33 -5.88
C VAL A 145 -1.97 -1.06 -5.26
N ASP A 146 -1.09 -0.17 -4.85
CA ASP A 146 -1.40 1.20 -4.46
C ASP A 146 -1.12 2.11 -5.66
N ASN A 147 -2.17 2.58 -6.28
CA ASN A 147 -2.15 3.52 -7.41
C ASN A 147 -2.10 4.96 -6.87
N ILE A 148 -1.15 5.21 -5.98
CA ILE A 148 -0.94 6.45 -5.23
C ILE A 148 0.51 6.83 -5.41
N GLY A 149 0.77 7.94 -6.10
CA GLY A 149 2.13 8.35 -6.47
C GLY A 149 2.80 9.30 -5.47
N ILE A 150 2.24 9.48 -4.28
CA ILE A 150 2.80 10.35 -3.24
C ILE A 150 3.03 9.58 -1.94
N TYR A 151 4.07 10.00 -1.20
CA TYR A 151 4.37 9.50 0.14
C TYR A 151 4.20 10.61 1.16
N ASP A 152 2.99 10.75 1.71
CA ASP A 152 2.71 11.67 2.80
C ASP A 152 2.38 10.91 4.09
N LYS A 153 2.56 11.61 5.21
CA LYS A 153 2.17 11.12 6.54
C LYS A 153 0.67 10.79 6.63
N ILE A 154 -0.15 11.55 5.91
CA ILE A 154 -1.60 11.36 5.82
C ILE A 154 -1.97 10.00 5.21
N MET A 155 -1.14 9.49 4.27
CA MET A 155 -1.37 8.23 3.57
C MET A 155 -0.93 6.99 4.38
N ARG A 156 -0.31 7.15 5.54
CA ARG A 156 0.21 6.02 6.34
C ARG A 156 -0.85 4.98 6.69
N GLY A 157 -2.08 5.44 6.97
CA GLY A 157 -3.20 4.55 7.25
C GLY A 157 -3.55 3.67 6.06
N ILE A 158 -3.54 4.24 4.85
CA ILE A 158 -3.82 3.54 3.60
C ILE A 158 -2.74 2.49 3.33
N TYR A 159 -1.46 2.85 3.39
CA TYR A 159 -0.36 1.90 3.18
C TYR A 159 -0.34 0.77 4.21
N ALA A 160 -0.68 1.07 5.46
CA ALA A 160 -0.80 0.06 6.50
C ALA A 160 -1.98 -0.90 6.21
N ALA A 161 -3.11 -0.37 5.75
CA ALA A 161 -4.28 -1.16 5.35
C ALA A 161 -3.96 -2.01 4.11
N SER A 162 -3.30 -1.46 3.08
CA SER A 162 -2.85 -2.19 1.90
C SER A 162 -1.92 -3.35 2.28
N PHE A 163 -0.94 -3.09 3.15
CA PHE A 163 -0.05 -4.15 3.65
C PHE A 163 -0.81 -5.22 4.42
N SER A 164 -1.85 -4.84 5.18
CA SER A 164 -2.67 -5.78 5.95
C SER A 164 -3.41 -6.79 5.08
N LEU A 165 -3.76 -6.43 3.84
CA LEU A 165 -4.40 -7.33 2.86
C LEU A 165 -3.51 -8.52 2.47
N LEU A 166 -2.20 -8.42 2.68
CA LEU A 166 -1.21 -9.47 2.38
C LEU A 166 -0.93 -10.38 3.56
N CYS A 167 -1.52 -10.11 4.72
CA CYS A 167 -1.31 -10.86 5.95
C CYS A 167 -2.55 -11.70 6.28
N ASP A 168 -2.34 -12.91 6.78
CA ASP A 168 -3.45 -13.77 7.22
C ASP A 168 -4.16 -13.19 8.44
N ALA A 169 -3.40 -12.50 9.32
CA ALA A 169 -3.92 -11.79 10.47
C ALA A 169 -3.07 -10.56 10.76
N THR A 170 -3.72 -9.43 10.99
CA THR A 170 -3.07 -8.18 11.41
C THR A 170 -3.72 -7.64 12.67
N ALA A 171 -2.89 -7.08 13.56
CA ALA A 171 -3.36 -6.29 14.69
C ALA A 171 -2.75 -4.89 14.61
N TYR A 172 -3.59 -3.89 14.63
CA TYR A 172 -3.17 -2.50 14.65
C TYR A 172 -4.00 -1.71 15.67
N PRO A 173 -3.47 -0.64 16.26
CA PRO A 173 -4.23 0.17 17.19
C PRO A 173 -5.36 0.89 16.45
N VAL A 174 -6.60 0.68 16.93
CA VAL A 174 -7.80 1.36 16.39
C VAL A 174 -7.88 2.80 16.90
N ILE A 175 -7.31 3.06 18.08
CA ILE A 175 -7.26 4.38 18.69
C ILE A 175 -5.81 4.79 18.83
N ASN A 176 -5.42 5.86 18.14
CA ASN A 176 -4.13 6.50 18.34
C ASN A 176 -4.29 7.61 19.39
N GLY A 177 -4.53 7.19 20.62
CA GLY A 177 -4.72 8.09 21.76
C GLY A 177 -3.55 8.00 22.75
N SER A 178 -3.16 9.13 23.31
CA SER A 178 -2.27 9.20 24.45
C SER A 178 -3.10 9.51 25.70
N VAL A 179 -2.90 8.73 26.74
CA VAL A 179 -3.48 9.00 28.04
C VAL A 179 -2.37 9.50 28.97
N PHE A 180 -2.57 10.68 29.51
CA PHE A 180 -1.67 11.24 30.51
C PHE A 180 -2.30 11.02 31.88
N TYR A 181 -1.56 10.38 32.75
CA TYR A 181 -1.89 10.26 34.17
C TYR A 181 -1.06 11.28 34.91
N LEU A 182 -1.71 12.15 35.66
CA LEU A 182 -1.07 12.97 36.65
C LEU A 182 -1.18 12.23 37.99
N ASP A 183 -0.11 11.57 38.36
CA ASP A 183 0.01 10.90 39.64
C ASP A 183 0.35 11.96 40.69
N ASP A 184 -0.28 11.89 41.87
CA ASP A 184 -0.05 12.80 43.00
C ASP A 184 -0.31 14.31 42.74
N PHE A 185 -1.26 14.64 41.84
CA PHE A 185 -1.63 16.04 41.61
C PHE A 185 -3.10 16.32 41.95
N PRO A 186 -3.39 17.31 42.79
CA PRO A 186 -2.46 18.01 43.66
C PRO A 186 -2.08 17.17 44.86
N SER A 187 -0.78 16.98 45.08
CA SER A 187 -0.33 16.41 46.34
C SER A 187 -0.74 17.36 47.48
N PRO A 188 -1.50 16.90 48.47
CA PRO A 188 -1.75 17.74 49.62
C PRO A 188 -0.40 17.97 50.32
N VAL A 189 0.13 19.18 50.19
CA VAL A 189 1.27 19.57 51.00
C VAL A 189 0.77 19.58 52.46
N PRO A 190 1.29 18.72 53.34
CA PRO A 190 0.94 18.80 54.75
C PRO A 190 1.28 20.21 55.23
N GLY A 191 0.27 20.94 55.68
CA GLY A 191 0.52 22.23 56.32
C GLY A 191 1.42 21.96 57.49
N GLY A 192 2.69 22.27 57.35
CA GLY A 192 3.60 22.26 58.47
C GLY A 192 3.29 23.44 59.34
N ASP A 193 2.81 23.18 60.53
CA ASP A 193 2.92 24.15 61.59
C ASP A 193 4.41 24.28 61.92
N GLY A 194 4.99 25.45 61.56
CA GLY A 194 6.33 25.82 61.94
C GLY A 194 6.39 26.25 63.38
#